data_8f3e7fd267953ed6613fd80fdcdb9fb9
#
_entry.id   8f3e7fd267953ed6613fd80fdcdb9fb9
#
_cell.length_a   1.000
_cell.length_b   1.000
_cell.length_c   1.000
_cell.angle_alpha   90.00
_cell.angle_beta   90.00
_cell.angle_gamma   90.00
#
_symmetry.space_group_name_H-M   'P 1'
#
loop_
_entity.id
_entity.type
_entity.pdbx_description
1 polymer ?
#
loop_
_entity_poly.entity_id
_entity_poly.type
_entity_poly.pdbx_seq_one_letter_code
_entity_poly.pdbx_strand_id
1 'polypeptide(L)'
;ARLPGGRVVGLRLPKGGELTRKEIDDYTAFVGQHGARGLAYIKVNDAAKGRDGLQSPILKFLPDDVIAAVMQRTGAQTGDVVFFGAGKARIVNDSIGALRNKLAQDRGLLQGEWAPVWVLDFPMFEYNEDQKRWDPLHHPFTAPRVNSIDDLEANPGASLSRAYDLVLNGNEIAGGSIRI
;
A
#
# COMPACT_ATOMS: atom_id res chain seq x y z
N ALA A 1 9.37 -9.11 5.08
CA ALA A 1 8.91 -9.96 3.96
C ALA A 1 9.00 -11.47 4.26
N ARG A 2 9.81 -11.89 5.24
CA ARG A 2 9.91 -13.32 5.63
C ARG A 2 8.90 -13.72 6.71
N LEU A 3 8.15 -12.76 7.27
CA LEU A 3 7.11 -13.05 8.25
C LEU A 3 5.85 -13.54 7.52
N PRO A 4 5.15 -14.57 8.04
CA PRO A 4 3.82 -14.93 7.54
C PRO A 4 2.91 -13.69 7.48
N GLY A 5 2.24 -13.46 6.35
CA GLY A 5 1.44 -12.25 6.14
C GLY A 5 2.25 -10.94 6.02
N GLY A 6 3.58 -11.03 5.88
CA GLY A 6 4.46 -9.87 5.71
C GLY A 6 4.43 -9.33 4.28
N ARG A 7 4.46 -8.00 4.16
CA ARG A 7 4.49 -7.27 2.88
C ARG A 7 5.58 -6.21 2.88
N VAL A 8 6.19 -5.99 1.70
CA VAL A 8 7.08 -4.86 1.43
C VAL A 8 6.53 -4.11 0.23
N VAL A 9 6.37 -2.80 0.36
CA VAL A 9 5.88 -1.90 -0.69
C VAL A 9 6.87 -0.77 -0.87
N GLY A 10 7.19 -0.42 -2.12
CA GLY A 10 7.91 0.79 -2.51
C GLY A 10 6.93 1.82 -3.10
N LEU A 11 6.99 3.05 -2.61
CA LEU A 11 6.24 4.21 -3.11
C LEU A 11 7.21 5.24 -3.68
N ARG A 12 7.20 5.42 -4.99
CA ARG A 12 8.00 6.45 -5.67
C ARG A 12 7.33 7.81 -5.54
N LEU A 13 8.11 8.81 -5.17
CA LEU A 13 7.74 10.22 -5.27
C LEU A 13 8.63 10.89 -6.32
N PRO A 14 8.10 11.30 -7.48
CA PRO A 14 8.84 12.08 -8.47
C PRO A 14 9.36 13.39 -7.88
N LYS A 15 10.60 13.75 -8.21
CA LYS A 15 11.30 14.95 -7.70
C LYS A 15 11.35 15.04 -6.16
N GLY A 16 11.20 13.90 -5.47
CA GLY A 16 11.24 13.84 -4.01
C GLY A 16 12.66 13.94 -3.42
N GLY A 17 13.70 13.92 -4.25
CA GLY A 17 15.08 14.10 -3.83
C GLY A 17 15.34 15.44 -3.11
N GLU A 18 14.53 16.46 -3.42
CA GLU A 18 14.57 17.78 -2.80
C GLU A 18 14.03 17.82 -1.37
N LEU A 19 13.33 16.76 -0.93
CA LEU A 19 12.80 16.70 0.42
C LEU A 19 13.91 16.91 1.45
N THR A 20 13.68 17.82 2.37
CA THR A 20 14.56 18.03 3.51
C THR A 20 14.45 16.85 4.49
N ARG A 21 15.42 16.74 5.38
CA ARG A 21 15.38 15.74 6.45
C ARG A 21 14.14 15.92 7.33
N LYS A 22 13.80 17.17 7.65
CA LYS A 22 12.62 17.49 8.45
C LYS A 22 11.33 16.98 7.80
N GLU A 23 11.13 17.21 6.49
CA GLU A 23 9.94 16.72 5.78
C GLU A 23 9.88 15.19 5.81
N ILE A 24 11.02 14.50 5.66
CA ILE A 24 11.06 13.03 5.77
C ILE A 24 10.72 12.57 7.19
N ASP A 25 11.20 13.27 8.22
CA ASP A 25 10.88 12.98 9.61
C ASP A 25 9.40 13.23 9.89
N ASP A 26 8.80 14.28 9.33
CA ASP A 26 7.36 14.58 9.41
C ASP A 26 6.52 13.49 8.74
N TYR A 27 6.91 12.99 7.55
CA TYR A 27 6.25 11.84 6.91
C TYR A 27 6.44 10.54 7.70
N THR A 28 7.58 10.37 8.35
CA THR A 28 7.82 9.22 9.25
C THR A 28 6.89 9.26 10.45
N ALA A 29 6.70 10.43 11.07
CA ALA A 29 5.74 10.61 12.15
C ALA A 29 4.31 10.37 11.68
N PHE A 30 3.96 10.85 10.48
CA PHE A 30 2.64 10.64 9.87
C PHE A 30 2.32 9.15 9.67
N VAL A 31 3.21 8.36 9.05
CA VAL A 31 2.97 6.92 8.89
C VAL A 31 2.95 6.17 10.23
N GLY A 32 3.62 6.71 11.25
CA GLY A 32 3.55 6.20 12.62
C GLY A 32 2.13 6.23 13.20
N GLN A 33 1.31 7.23 12.86
CA GLN A 33 -0.10 7.32 13.25
C GLN A 33 -0.96 6.18 12.65
N HIS A 34 -0.48 5.58 11.55
CA HIS A 34 -1.09 4.43 10.89
C HIS A 34 -0.43 3.09 11.28
N GLY A 35 0.32 3.05 12.39
CA GLY A 35 0.92 1.85 12.95
C GLY A 35 2.27 1.44 12.35
N ALA A 36 2.83 2.19 11.41
CA ALA A 36 4.17 1.92 10.91
C ALA A 36 5.24 2.27 11.97
N ARG A 37 6.28 1.42 12.09
CA ARG A 37 7.38 1.64 13.06
C ARG A 37 8.46 2.58 12.53
N GLY A 38 8.38 2.99 11.26
CA GLY A 38 9.32 3.87 10.59
C GLY A 38 9.06 3.93 9.10
N LEU A 39 9.78 4.82 8.42
CA LEU A 39 9.68 5.04 6.99
C LEU A 39 11.10 5.01 6.40
N ALA A 40 11.49 3.87 5.86
CA ALA A 40 12.74 3.78 5.12
C ALA A 40 12.60 4.45 3.75
N TYR A 41 13.69 4.99 3.23
CA TYR A 41 13.68 5.65 1.93
C TYR A 41 15.03 5.51 1.20
N ILE A 42 14.99 5.67 -0.13
CA ILE A 42 16.17 5.82 -1.00
C ILE A 42 15.97 7.06 -1.84
N LYS A 43 16.87 8.04 -1.74
CA LYS A 43 16.98 9.17 -2.67
C LYS A 43 17.84 8.76 -3.87
N VAL A 44 17.38 9.12 -5.06
CA VAL A 44 18.06 8.83 -6.32
C VAL A 44 18.74 10.11 -6.82
N ASN A 45 19.99 10.31 -6.41
CA ASN A 45 20.75 11.50 -6.81
C ASN A 45 21.22 11.39 -8.27
N ASP A 46 21.62 10.18 -8.72
CA ASP A 46 22.02 9.90 -10.10
C ASP A 46 21.74 8.41 -10.43
N ALA A 47 20.68 8.15 -11.17
CA ALA A 47 20.28 6.78 -11.52
C ALA A 47 21.33 6.06 -12.41
N ALA A 48 22.13 6.79 -13.20
CA ALA A 48 23.12 6.19 -14.08
C ALA A 48 24.33 5.61 -13.33
N LYS A 49 24.58 6.07 -12.10
CA LYS A 49 25.69 5.58 -11.25
C LYS A 49 25.32 4.36 -10.40
N GLY A 50 24.14 3.78 -10.59
CA GLY A 50 23.70 2.64 -9.79
C GLY A 50 23.74 2.95 -8.29
N ARG A 51 24.31 2.05 -7.47
CA ARG A 51 24.44 2.24 -6.02
C ARG A 51 25.08 3.56 -5.61
N ASP A 52 26.14 3.98 -6.29
CA ASP A 52 26.90 5.19 -5.93
C ASP A 52 26.11 6.49 -6.17
N GLY A 53 25.08 6.41 -7.00
CA GLY A 53 24.16 7.51 -7.23
C GLY A 53 22.97 7.55 -6.28
N LEU A 54 22.91 6.64 -5.29
CA LEU A 54 21.81 6.55 -4.33
C LEU A 54 22.25 7.01 -2.95
N GLN A 55 21.30 7.54 -2.19
CA GLN A 55 21.53 7.97 -0.81
C GLN A 55 20.45 7.42 0.12
N SER A 56 20.86 6.59 1.08
CA SER A 56 19.96 6.03 2.08
C SER A 56 20.71 5.33 3.22
N PRO A 57 20.18 5.39 4.46
CA PRO A 57 20.73 4.61 5.58
C PRO A 57 20.64 3.09 5.39
N ILE A 58 19.69 2.61 4.56
CA ILE A 58 19.44 1.18 4.39
C ILE A 58 20.29 0.53 3.27
N LEU A 59 20.98 1.30 2.44
CA LEU A 59 21.76 0.77 1.32
C LEU A 59 22.80 -0.27 1.75
N LYS A 60 23.43 -0.06 2.90
CA LYS A 60 24.43 -1.00 3.45
C LYS A 60 23.90 -2.41 3.75
N PHE A 61 22.58 -2.57 3.80
CA PHE A 61 21.92 -3.84 4.08
C PHE A 61 21.30 -4.48 2.82
N LEU A 62 21.38 -3.80 1.66
CA LEU A 62 20.76 -4.26 0.43
C LEU A 62 21.83 -4.70 -0.57
N PRO A 63 21.77 -5.95 -1.08
CA PRO A 63 22.59 -6.39 -2.21
C PRO A 63 22.30 -5.57 -3.49
N ASP A 64 23.25 -5.56 -4.43
CA ASP A 64 23.13 -4.77 -5.67
C ASP A 64 22.00 -5.24 -6.58
N ASP A 65 21.76 -6.53 -6.65
CA ASP A 65 20.65 -7.11 -7.40
C ASP A 65 19.29 -6.68 -6.84
N VAL A 66 19.15 -6.57 -5.52
CA VAL A 66 17.94 -6.04 -4.87
C VAL A 66 17.75 -4.57 -5.18
N ILE A 67 18.81 -3.77 -5.13
CA ILE A 67 18.77 -2.35 -5.50
C ILE A 67 18.35 -2.19 -6.95
N ALA A 68 18.95 -2.93 -7.88
CA ALA A 68 18.58 -2.90 -9.29
C ALA A 68 17.11 -3.29 -9.51
N ALA A 69 16.63 -4.33 -8.83
CA ALA A 69 15.22 -4.74 -8.90
C ALA A 69 14.26 -3.68 -8.34
N VAL A 70 14.64 -2.98 -7.26
CA VAL A 70 13.86 -1.86 -6.71
C VAL A 70 13.77 -0.73 -7.73
N MET A 71 14.90 -0.30 -8.31
CA MET A 71 14.94 0.77 -9.30
C MET A 71 14.08 0.44 -10.52
N GLN A 72 14.21 -0.80 -11.04
CA GLN A 72 13.42 -1.28 -12.17
C GLN A 72 11.92 -1.31 -11.87
N ARG A 73 11.51 -1.89 -10.74
CA ARG A 73 10.09 -2.05 -10.38
C ARG A 73 9.39 -0.74 -10.06
N THR A 74 10.09 0.20 -9.46
CA THR A 74 9.54 1.52 -9.11
C THR A 74 9.63 2.50 -10.27
N GLY A 75 10.44 2.23 -11.27
CA GLY A 75 10.75 3.16 -12.36
C GLY A 75 11.37 4.46 -11.85
N ALA A 76 12.08 4.41 -10.72
CA ALA A 76 12.66 5.59 -10.10
C ALA A 76 13.78 6.18 -10.98
N GLN A 77 13.81 7.49 -11.07
CA GLN A 77 14.72 8.27 -11.89
C GLN A 77 15.54 9.23 -11.02
N THR A 78 16.58 9.81 -11.63
CA THR A 78 17.36 10.88 -11.00
C THR A 78 16.45 12.00 -10.49
N GLY A 79 16.64 12.38 -9.23
CA GLY A 79 15.82 13.38 -8.53
C GLY A 79 14.63 12.82 -7.75
N ASP A 80 14.34 11.52 -7.85
CA ASP A 80 13.23 10.90 -7.14
C ASP A 80 13.62 10.45 -5.72
N VAL A 81 12.60 10.13 -4.92
CA VAL A 81 12.74 9.34 -3.69
C VAL A 81 11.80 8.14 -3.74
N VAL A 82 12.24 7.01 -3.24
CA VAL A 82 11.40 5.83 -3.01
C VAL A 82 11.28 5.61 -1.51
N PHE A 83 10.07 5.65 -1.01
CA PHE A 83 9.72 5.29 0.36
C PHE A 83 9.35 3.81 0.46
N PHE A 84 9.61 3.19 1.62
CA PHE A 84 9.32 1.77 1.82
C PHE A 84 8.51 1.55 3.09
N GLY A 85 7.46 0.76 2.94
CA GLY A 85 6.74 0.13 4.05
C GLY A 85 7.08 -1.35 4.12
N ALA A 86 7.37 -1.86 5.32
CA ALA A 86 7.65 -3.27 5.57
C ALA A 86 7.05 -3.71 6.90
N GLY A 87 6.28 -4.80 6.90
CA GLY A 87 5.61 -5.33 8.09
C GLY A 87 4.39 -6.17 7.78
N LYS A 88 3.45 -6.30 8.73
CA LYS A 88 2.14 -6.92 8.49
C LYS A 88 1.43 -6.21 7.33
N ALA A 89 0.80 -6.97 6.43
CA ALA A 89 0.21 -6.42 5.20
C ALA A 89 -0.79 -5.29 5.46
N ARG A 90 -1.66 -5.42 6.48
CA ARG A 90 -2.62 -4.38 6.87
C ARG A 90 -1.93 -3.07 7.21
N ILE A 91 -0.93 -3.10 8.13
CA ILE A 91 -0.20 -1.89 8.54
C ILE A 91 0.51 -1.23 7.35
N VAL A 92 1.13 -2.03 6.47
CA VAL A 92 1.81 -1.52 5.28
C VAL A 92 0.83 -0.88 4.31
N ASN A 93 -0.32 -1.51 4.08
CA ASN A 93 -1.36 -0.98 3.20
C ASN A 93 -1.91 0.34 3.73
N ASP A 94 -2.26 0.38 5.03
CA ASP A 94 -2.85 1.57 5.66
C ASP A 94 -1.85 2.73 5.67
N SER A 95 -0.63 2.48 6.11
CA SER A 95 0.39 3.54 6.26
C SER A 95 0.91 4.06 4.92
N ILE A 96 1.22 3.18 3.95
CA ILE A 96 1.72 3.61 2.64
C ILE A 96 0.59 4.15 1.75
N GLY A 97 -0.63 3.63 1.89
CA GLY A 97 -1.82 4.17 1.24
C GLY A 97 -2.11 5.61 1.70
N ALA A 98 -2.10 5.85 3.01
CA ALA A 98 -2.26 7.19 3.58
C ALA A 98 -1.11 8.12 3.14
N LEU A 99 0.14 7.65 3.17
CA LEU A 99 1.30 8.41 2.72
C LEU A 99 1.20 8.82 1.25
N ARG A 100 0.73 7.92 0.37
CA ARG A 100 0.52 8.22 -1.04
C ARG A 100 -0.40 9.42 -1.23
N ASN A 101 -1.54 9.44 -0.54
CA ASN A 101 -2.51 10.53 -0.62
C ASN A 101 -1.92 11.83 -0.07
N LYS A 102 -1.24 11.76 1.09
CA LYS A 102 -0.62 12.93 1.70
C LYS A 102 0.47 13.53 0.80
N LEU A 103 1.36 12.73 0.26
CA LEU A 103 2.39 13.19 -0.68
C LEU A 103 1.78 13.84 -1.93
N ALA A 104 0.70 13.25 -2.47
CA ALA A 104 0.02 13.80 -3.63
C ALA A 104 -0.59 15.18 -3.34
N GLN A 105 -1.18 15.37 -2.18
CA GLN A 105 -1.71 16.66 -1.73
C GLN A 105 -0.59 17.68 -1.46
N ASP A 106 0.38 17.32 -0.63
CA ASP A 106 1.47 18.23 -0.20
C ASP A 106 2.34 18.70 -1.38
N ARG A 107 2.47 17.86 -2.42
CA ARG A 107 3.32 18.14 -3.60
C ARG A 107 2.53 18.56 -4.84
N GLY A 108 1.22 18.77 -4.73
CA GLY A 108 0.38 19.21 -5.85
C GLY A 108 0.34 18.22 -7.02
N LEU A 109 0.40 16.91 -6.74
CA LEU A 109 0.44 15.86 -7.76
C LEU A 109 -0.95 15.38 -8.17
N LEU A 110 -2.00 15.89 -7.56
CA LEU A 110 -3.38 15.56 -7.93
C LEU A 110 -3.69 16.10 -9.33
N GLN A 111 -4.28 15.26 -10.17
CA GLN A 111 -4.60 15.61 -11.56
C GLN A 111 -6.08 15.32 -11.84
N GLY A 112 -6.67 16.14 -12.70
CA GLY A 112 -8.06 16.00 -13.13
C GLY A 112 -9.07 16.56 -12.12
N GLU A 113 -10.31 16.76 -12.61
CA GLU A 113 -11.42 17.25 -11.78
C GLU A 113 -12.23 16.10 -11.19
N TRP A 114 -12.51 15.09 -12.00
CA TRP A 114 -13.36 13.95 -11.65
C TRP A 114 -12.71 12.63 -12.04
N ALA A 115 -12.44 11.76 -11.07
CA ALA A 115 -11.84 10.44 -11.27
C ALA A 115 -12.70 9.37 -10.58
N PRO A 116 -13.82 8.93 -11.19
CA PRO A 116 -14.61 7.83 -10.66
C PRO A 116 -13.93 6.50 -10.88
N VAL A 117 -14.01 5.60 -9.90
CA VAL A 117 -13.52 4.23 -9.98
C VAL A 117 -14.45 3.27 -9.25
N TRP A 118 -14.70 2.10 -9.84
CA TRP A 118 -15.35 1.00 -9.14
C TRP A 118 -14.29 0.18 -8.39
N VAL A 119 -14.53 -0.04 -7.11
CA VAL A 119 -13.78 -0.97 -6.28
C VAL A 119 -14.62 -2.24 -6.15
N LEU A 120 -14.01 -3.37 -6.53
CA LEU A 120 -14.66 -4.67 -6.59
C LEU A 120 -13.78 -5.71 -5.89
N ASP A 121 -14.30 -6.95 -5.77
CA ASP A 121 -13.53 -8.10 -5.28
C ASP A 121 -12.96 -7.88 -3.86
N PHE A 122 -13.78 -7.33 -2.98
CA PHE A 122 -13.45 -7.23 -1.57
C PHE A 122 -13.32 -8.62 -0.92
N PRO A 123 -12.39 -8.81 0.05
CA PRO A 123 -12.41 -9.99 0.89
C PRO A 123 -13.78 -10.16 1.56
N MET A 124 -14.29 -11.39 1.62
CA MET A 124 -15.55 -11.68 2.32
C MET A 124 -15.38 -11.63 3.82
N PHE A 125 -14.22 -12.10 4.32
CA PHE A 125 -13.91 -12.22 5.73
C PHE A 125 -12.51 -11.69 6.05
N GLU A 126 -12.30 -11.25 7.30
CA GLU A 126 -11.00 -10.96 7.88
C GLU A 126 -10.76 -11.89 9.09
N TYR A 127 -9.54 -12.42 9.19
CA TYR A 127 -9.18 -13.25 10.34
C TYR A 127 -8.89 -12.38 11.56
N ASN A 128 -9.66 -12.60 12.63
CA ASN A 128 -9.47 -11.95 13.91
C ASN A 128 -8.47 -12.76 14.74
N GLU A 129 -7.24 -12.25 14.88
CA GLU A 129 -6.16 -12.94 15.61
C GLU A 129 -6.48 -13.11 17.11
N ASP A 130 -7.20 -12.15 17.71
CA ASP A 130 -7.52 -12.16 19.14
C ASP A 130 -8.62 -13.18 19.46
N GLN A 131 -9.64 -13.24 18.61
CA GLN A 131 -10.78 -14.15 18.78
C GLN A 131 -10.59 -15.48 18.05
N LYS A 132 -9.51 -15.64 17.27
CA LYS A 132 -9.17 -16.83 16.48
C LYS A 132 -10.32 -17.31 15.59
N ARG A 133 -10.99 -16.36 14.94
CA ARG A 133 -12.12 -16.64 14.03
C ARG A 133 -12.10 -15.73 12.82
N TRP A 134 -12.89 -16.09 11.82
CA TRP A 134 -13.18 -15.26 10.68
C TRP A 134 -14.37 -14.34 10.98
N ASP A 135 -14.16 -13.02 10.88
CA ASP A 135 -15.21 -12.03 11.02
C ASP A 135 -15.66 -11.56 9.63
N PRO A 136 -16.98 -11.41 9.37
CA PRO A 136 -17.47 -10.89 8.10
C PRO A 136 -17.15 -9.40 7.97
N LEU A 137 -16.74 -8.99 6.78
CA LEU A 137 -16.45 -7.58 6.46
C LEU A 137 -17.66 -6.83 5.91
N HIS A 138 -18.72 -7.56 5.55
CA HIS A 138 -19.91 -7.01 4.90
C HIS A 138 -21.18 -7.43 5.61
N HIS A 139 -22.30 -6.85 5.12
CA HIS A 139 -23.63 -7.22 5.59
C HIS A 139 -23.88 -8.73 5.42
N PRO A 140 -24.56 -9.42 6.38
CA PRO A 140 -24.80 -10.87 6.31
C PRO A 140 -25.45 -11.38 5.02
N PHE A 141 -26.22 -10.55 4.34
CA PHE A 141 -26.88 -10.91 3.08
C PHE A 141 -25.99 -10.67 1.85
N THR A 142 -24.75 -10.23 2.02
CA THR A 142 -23.84 -10.09 0.90
C THR A 142 -23.50 -11.46 0.33
N ALA A 143 -23.71 -11.64 -0.98
CA ALA A 143 -23.37 -12.90 -1.64
C ALA A 143 -21.85 -13.06 -1.73
N PRO A 144 -21.30 -14.23 -1.41
CA PRO A 144 -19.92 -14.58 -1.69
C PRO A 144 -19.70 -14.83 -3.18
N ARG A 145 -18.47 -14.67 -3.66
CA ARG A 145 -18.03 -15.04 -5.01
C ARG A 145 -17.35 -16.40 -4.95
N VAL A 146 -18.13 -17.44 -4.78
CA VAL A 146 -17.67 -18.84 -4.71
C VAL A 146 -18.54 -19.71 -5.60
N ASN A 147 -18.06 -20.90 -5.95
CA ASN A 147 -18.82 -21.85 -6.75
C ASN A 147 -19.77 -22.70 -5.88
N SER A 148 -19.40 -22.93 -4.62
CA SER A 148 -20.18 -23.70 -3.66
C SER A 148 -20.00 -23.20 -2.22
N ILE A 149 -20.88 -23.63 -1.32
CA ILE A 149 -20.73 -23.37 0.13
C ILE A 149 -19.51 -24.12 0.67
N ASP A 150 -19.24 -25.32 0.17
CA ASP A 150 -18.08 -26.11 0.59
C ASP A 150 -16.76 -25.37 0.31
N ASP A 151 -16.66 -24.66 -0.83
CA ASP A 151 -15.47 -23.83 -1.15
C ASP A 151 -15.30 -22.68 -0.14
N LEU A 152 -16.42 -22.08 0.29
CA LEU A 152 -16.43 -21.02 1.27
C LEU A 152 -15.93 -21.50 2.64
N GLU A 153 -16.43 -22.65 3.08
CA GLU A 153 -16.07 -23.26 4.36
C GLU A 153 -14.62 -23.75 4.37
N ALA A 154 -14.17 -24.33 3.26
CA ALA A 154 -12.82 -24.85 3.13
C ALA A 154 -11.74 -23.74 3.16
N ASN A 155 -12.03 -22.58 2.60
CA ASN A 155 -11.06 -21.47 2.53
C ASN A 155 -11.70 -20.09 2.65
N PRO A 156 -12.24 -19.72 3.82
CA PRO A 156 -12.89 -18.43 4.02
C PRO A 156 -11.96 -17.23 3.76
N GLY A 157 -10.66 -17.40 4.02
CA GLY A 157 -9.67 -16.33 3.82
C GLY A 157 -9.37 -15.98 2.37
N ALA A 158 -9.66 -16.87 1.42
CA ALA A 158 -9.52 -16.59 -0.01
C ALA A 158 -10.84 -16.17 -0.66
N SER A 159 -11.96 -16.22 0.08
CA SER A 159 -13.28 -15.92 -0.45
C SER A 159 -13.45 -14.43 -0.66
N LEU A 160 -13.95 -14.06 -1.86
CA LEU A 160 -14.29 -12.69 -2.19
C LEU A 160 -15.80 -12.46 -2.03
N SER A 161 -16.17 -11.22 -1.79
CA SER A 161 -17.57 -10.79 -1.76
C SER A 161 -18.02 -10.26 -3.10
N ARG A 162 -19.33 -10.21 -3.31
CA ARG A 162 -19.96 -9.50 -4.44
C ARG A 162 -20.40 -8.09 -4.02
N ALA A 163 -19.61 -7.46 -3.14
CA ALA A 163 -19.72 -6.07 -2.80
C ALA A 163 -19.03 -5.20 -3.86
N TYR A 164 -19.44 -3.95 -3.95
CA TYR A 164 -18.89 -2.95 -4.85
C TYR A 164 -19.04 -1.56 -4.26
N ASP A 165 -18.03 -0.70 -4.47
CA ASP A 165 -18.08 0.70 -4.10
C ASP A 165 -17.76 1.57 -5.31
N LEU A 166 -18.51 2.67 -5.47
CA LEU A 166 -18.16 3.75 -6.37
C LEU A 166 -17.39 4.81 -5.60
N VAL A 167 -16.15 4.99 -5.98
CA VAL A 167 -15.24 5.96 -5.37
C VAL A 167 -15.02 7.12 -6.34
N LEU A 168 -15.17 8.35 -5.87
CA LEU A 168 -14.90 9.57 -6.63
C LEU A 168 -13.78 10.35 -5.92
N ASN A 169 -12.68 10.59 -6.62
CA ASN A 169 -11.53 11.34 -6.09
C ASN A 169 -11.02 10.82 -4.72
N GLY A 170 -11.03 9.49 -4.54
CA GLY A 170 -10.60 8.84 -3.32
C GLY A 170 -11.64 8.78 -2.20
N ASN A 171 -12.87 9.24 -2.44
CA ASN A 171 -13.97 9.16 -1.48
C ASN A 171 -15.05 8.22 -2.00
N GLU A 172 -15.51 7.30 -1.16
CA GLU A 172 -16.68 6.48 -1.45
C GLU A 172 -17.91 7.37 -1.49
N ILE A 173 -18.64 7.34 -2.61
CA ILE A 173 -19.88 8.11 -2.83
C ILE A 173 -21.12 7.23 -2.93
N ALA A 174 -20.94 5.96 -3.23
CA ALA A 174 -22.00 4.95 -3.24
C ALA A 174 -21.38 3.55 -3.07
N GLY A 175 -22.11 2.64 -2.46
CA GLY A 175 -21.71 1.25 -2.30
C GLY A 175 -22.90 0.33 -2.19
N GLY A 176 -22.66 -0.95 -2.43
CA GLY A 176 -23.68 -1.97 -2.36
C GLY A 176 -23.14 -3.39 -2.51
N SER A 177 -24.04 -4.34 -2.61
CA SER A 177 -23.67 -5.73 -2.86
C SER A 177 -24.79 -6.49 -3.54
N ILE A 178 -24.43 -7.51 -4.30
CA ILE A 178 -25.37 -8.54 -4.72
C ILE A 178 -25.70 -9.37 -3.49
N ARG A 179 -26.98 -9.63 -3.28
CA ARG A 179 -27.49 -10.38 -2.13
C ARG A 179 -27.66 -11.87 -2.46
N ILE A 180 -27.60 -12.68 -1.41
CA ILE A 180 -27.97 -14.11 -1.44
C ILE A 180 -29.47 -14.28 -1.48
#